data_e64ae4b165566643f088512cbbf71eae
#
_entry.id   e64ae4b165566643f088512cbbf71eae
#
_cell.length_a   1.000
_cell.length_b   1.000
_cell.length_c   1.000
_cell.angle_alpha   90.00
_cell.angle_beta   90.00
_cell.angle_gamma   90.00
#
_symmetry.space_group_name_H-M   'P 1'
#
loop_
_entity.id
_entity.type
_entity.pdbx_description
1 polymer ?
#
loop_
_entity_poly.entity_id
_entity_poly.type
_entity_poly.pdbx_seq_one_letter_code
_entity_poly.pdbx_strand_id
1 'polypeptide(L)'
;MTEAEFIAALRRMPLHPGARGLVDDSAVLTAAPLVVTTDTLVEGVHFLPHDPPADIAWKLVATNLSDLAAKGALVEGVLLNYPLGDSAWDHAFLDGLGSALTHFHASLIGGDTVTLRGPRSLTLTAFGRDAAAPARDGARAGDGLWVTGTIGDAGLGLAIAQGGHGPIALRDAYRRPCPRLTEGRALGPVVHAMMDVSDGLLIDAGRMARASGLAVTVALDTVPLSEEARAFGGTDRAARLAAATAGDDYELLFALPAGITLPVAATRVGSFAAGDGLTLTDAGESIPLPPRWGYEHRAAN
;
A
#
# COMPACT_ATOMS: atom_id res chain seq x y z
N MET A 1 11.26 -13.08 -24.82
CA MET A 1 9.93 -12.71 -25.35
C MET A 1 10.09 -11.44 -26.17
N THR A 2 9.44 -11.32 -27.34
CA THR A 2 9.38 -10.08 -28.11
C THR A 2 8.27 -9.19 -27.53
N GLU A 3 8.29 -7.88 -27.85
CA GLU A 3 7.22 -6.95 -27.48
C GLU A 3 5.84 -7.44 -28.00
N ALA A 4 5.78 -7.91 -29.25
CA ALA A 4 4.55 -8.43 -29.82
C ALA A 4 4.01 -9.66 -29.06
N GLU A 5 4.87 -10.56 -28.62
CA GLU A 5 4.50 -11.72 -27.79
C GLU A 5 4.01 -11.29 -26.40
N PHE A 6 4.63 -10.27 -25.81
CA PHE A 6 4.23 -9.71 -24.53
C PHE A 6 2.83 -9.06 -24.63
N ILE A 7 2.60 -8.19 -25.61
CA ILE A 7 1.28 -7.58 -25.87
C ILE A 7 0.22 -8.66 -26.14
N ALA A 8 0.56 -9.70 -26.92
CA ALA A 8 -0.35 -10.83 -27.15
C ALA A 8 -0.70 -11.59 -25.85
N ALA A 9 0.21 -11.66 -24.88
CA ALA A 9 -0.05 -12.23 -23.57
C ALA A 9 -0.95 -11.30 -22.72
N LEU A 10 -0.72 -9.99 -22.74
CA LEU A 10 -1.58 -9.01 -22.07
C LEU A 10 -3.04 -9.05 -22.59
N ARG A 11 -3.25 -9.30 -23.88
CA ARG A 11 -4.60 -9.42 -24.46
C ARG A 11 -5.42 -10.59 -23.90
N ARG A 12 -4.80 -11.54 -23.22
CA ARG A 12 -5.49 -12.68 -22.56
C ARG A 12 -5.88 -12.37 -21.11
N MET A 13 -5.48 -11.22 -20.60
CA MET A 13 -5.82 -10.76 -19.25
C MET A 13 -7.22 -10.13 -19.17
N PRO A 14 -7.77 -9.90 -17.97
CA PRO A 14 -8.97 -9.10 -17.80
C PRO A 14 -8.75 -7.69 -18.36
N LEU A 15 -9.31 -7.41 -19.53
CA LEU A 15 -9.22 -6.10 -20.18
C LEU A 15 -10.44 -5.23 -19.85
N HIS A 16 -10.19 -3.96 -19.57
CA HIS A 16 -11.25 -2.96 -19.50
C HIS A 16 -11.90 -2.78 -20.90
N PRO A 17 -13.22 -2.60 -21.02
CA PRO A 17 -13.87 -2.37 -22.32
C PRO A 17 -13.28 -1.21 -23.11
N GLY A 18 -12.88 -0.14 -22.41
CA GLY A 18 -12.22 1.03 -23.00
C GLY A 18 -10.81 0.77 -23.52
N ALA A 19 -10.17 -0.34 -23.16
CA ALA A 19 -8.84 -0.73 -23.64
C ALA A 19 -8.80 -1.14 -25.11
N ARG A 20 -9.97 -1.29 -25.74
CA ARG A 20 -10.12 -1.60 -27.18
C ARG A 20 -9.31 -2.82 -27.64
N GLY A 21 -9.18 -3.83 -26.76
CA GLY A 21 -8.41 -5.05 -27.03
C GLY A 21 -6.90 -4.85 -27.15
N LEU A 22 -6.36 -3.72 -26.69
CA LEU A 22 -4.95 -3.32 -26.83
C LEU A 22 -4.49 -3.34 -28.31
N VAL A 23 -5.34 -2.85 -29.23
CA VAL A 23 -5.03 -2.72 -30.67
C VAL A 23 -5.03 -1.25 -31.14
N ASP A 24 -5.34 -0.33 -30.23
CA ASP A 24 -5.37 1.11 -30.47
C ASP A 24 -4.31 1.78 -29.58
N ASP A 25 -3.85 2.98 -29.97
CA ASP A 25 -2.84 3.77 -29.25
C ASP A 25 -3.37 4.35 -27.94
N SER A 26 -4.70 4.33 -27.71
CA SER A 26 -5.31 4.92 -26.53
C SER A 26 -6.56 4.18 -26.06
N ALA A 27 -6.77 4.20 -24.74
CA ALA A 27 -8.02 3.76 -24.13
C ALA A 27 -9.02 4.92 -23.99
N VAL A 28 -10.30 4.60 -23.91
CA VAL A 28 -11.38 5.56 -23.65
C VAL A 28 -12.12 5.17 -22.37
N LEU A 29 -12.05 6.03 -21.36
CA LEU A 29 -12.80 5.91 -20.12
C LEU A 29 -13.97 6.88 -20.12
N THR A 30 -15.13 6.44 -19.66
CA THR A 30 -16.35 7.26 -19.61
C THR A 30 -16.77 7.62 -18.20
N ALA A 31 -16.03 7.14 -17.18
CA ALA A 31 -16.31 7.43 -15.77
C ALA A 31 -15.79 8.82 -15.38
N ALA A 32 -16.57 9.54 -14.57
CA ALA A 32 -16.19 10.80 -13.93
C ALA A 32 -17.00 11.01 -12.65
N PRO A 33 -16.42 11.59 -11.56
CA PRO A 33 -14.98 11.89 -11.38
C PRO A 33 -14.14 10.63 -11.18
N LEU A 34 -12.86 10.70 -11.52
CA LEU A 34 -11.89 9.64 -11.31
C LEU A 34 -10.93 9.98 -10.17
N VAL A 35 -10.58 8.97 -9.38
CA VAL A 35 -9.39 8.97 -8.51
C VAL A 35 -8.26 8.32 -9.30
N VAL A 36 -7.09 8.93 -9.32
CA VAL A 36 -5.93 8.44 -10.06
C VAL A 36 -4.74 8.39 -9.13
N THR A 37 -4.01 7.30 -9.16
CA THR A 37 -2.74 7.14 -8.46
C THR A 37 -1.72 6.45 -9.35
N THR A 38 -0.44 6.55 -9.01
CA THR A 38 0.65 5.87 -9.72
C THR A 38 1.80 5.58 -8.77
N ASP A 39 2.26 4.33 -8.78
CA ASP A 39 3.43 3.88 -8.05
C ASP A 39 4.42 3.19 -8.95
N THR A 40 5.70 3.31 -8.59
CA THR A 40 6.81 2.66 -9.26
C THR A 40 7.58 1.77 -8.30
N LEU A 41 7.72 0.49 -8.62
CA LEU A 41 8.61 -0.42 -7.91
C LEU A 41 9.96 -0.50 -8.63
N VAL A 42 11.04 -0.28 -7.86
CA VAL A 42 12.43 -0.32 -8.36
C VAL A 42 13.16 -1.48 -7.70
N GLU A 43 13.83 -2.30 -8.53
CA GLU A 43 14.67 -3.42 -8.09
C GLU A 43 15.78 -2.96 -7.15
N GLY A 44 15.94 -3.67 -6.03
CA GLY A 44 16.90 -3.32 -4.97
C GLY A 44 16.44 -2.20 -4.02
N VAL A 45 15.27 -1.59 -4.28
CA VAL A 45 14.65 -0.57 -3.42
C VAL A 45 13.33 -1.07 -2.85
N HIS A 46 12.37 -1.42 -3.72
CA HIS A 46 11.01 -1.82 -3.33
C HIS A 46 10.78 -3.34 -3.39
N PHE A 47 11.64 -4.05 -4.09
CA PHE A 47 11.68 -5.52 -4.14
C PHE A 47 13.13 -6.00 -4.29
N LEU A 48 13.38 -7.23 -3.85
CA LEU A 48 14.71 -7.83 -3.92
C LEU A 48 14.95 -8.42 -5.31
N PRO A 49 16.22 -8.41 -5.82
CA PRO A 49 16.53 -8.96 -7.15
C PRO A 49 16.16 -10.44 -7.33
N HIS A 50 16.01 -11.18 -6.22
CA HIS A 50 15.66 -12.60 -6.21
C HIS A 50 14.20 -12.87 -5.78
N ASP A 51 13.39 -11.83 -5.59
CA ASP A 51 11.96 -12.03 -5.37
C ASP A 51 11.31 -12.63 -6.62
N PRO A 52 10.36 -13.56 -6.48
CA PRO A 52 9.67 -14.16 -7.61
C PRO A 52 8.96 -13.09 -8.46
N PRO A 53 9.13 -13.10 -9.81
CA PRO A 53 8.48 -12.10 -10.68
C PRO A 53 6.95 -12.05 -10.52
N ALA A 54 6.32 -13.20 -10.23
CA ALA A 54 4.88 -13.25 -9.98
C ALA A 54 4.48 -12.50 -8.70
N ASP A 55 5.31 -12.53 -7.65
CA ASP A 55 5.06 -11.80 -6.41
C ASP A 55 5.31 -10.29 -6.61
N ILE A 56 6.31 -9.94 -7.43
CA ILE A 56 6.59 -8.53 -7.80
C ILE A 56 5.40 -7.94 -8.56
N ALA A 57 4.83 -8.69 -9.51
CA ALA A 57 3.63 -8.28 -10.23
C ALA A 57 2.44 -8.08 -9.29
N TRP A 58 2.23 -9.01 -8.34
CA TRP A 58 1.21 -8.86 -7.31
C TRP A 58 1.42 -7.60 -6.48
N LYS A 59 2.64 -7.39 -5.95
CA LYS A 59 2.98 -6.21 -5.15
C LYS A 59 2.72 -4.93 -5.92
N LEU A 60 3.14 -4.85 -7.19
CA LEU A 60 2.91 -3.67 -8.04
C LEU A 60 1.42 -3.32 -8.19
N VAL A 61 0.55 -4.31 -8.38
CA VAL A 61 -0.89 -4.08 -8.43
C VAL A 61 -1.42 -3.68 -7.07
N ALA A 62 -1.06 -4.42 -6.02
CA ALA A 62 -1.60 -4.23 -4.68
C ALA A 62 -1.26 -2.86 -4.07
N THR A 63 -0.03 -2.35 -4.25
CA THR A 63 0.39 -1.02 -3.76
C THR A 63 -0.47 0.09 -4.35
N ASN A 64 -0.66 0.09 -5.66
CA ASN A 64 -1.52 1.07 -6.33
C ASN A 64 -3.00 0.95 -5.92
N LEU A 65 -3.51 -0.27 -5.73
CA LEU A 65 -4.88 -0.46 -5.26
C LEU A 65 -5.06 -0.07 -3.79
N SER A 66 -3.99 -0.04 -3.00
CA SER A 66 -4.02 0.47 -1.62
C SER A 66 -4.35 1.96 -1.58
N ASP A 67 -3.78 2.75 -2.47
CA ASP A 67 -4.16 4.16 -2.61
C ASP A 67 -5.64 4.34 -2.97
N LEU A 68 -6.16 3.52 -3.88
CA LEU A 68 -7.58 3.55 -4.21
C LEU A 68 -8.46 3.14 -3.03
N ALA A 69 -8.02 2.15 -2.25
CA ALA A 69 -8.68 1.76 -1.00
C ALA A 69 -8.72 2.91 0.00
N ALA A 70 -7.60 3.66 0.14
CA ALA A 70 -7.52 4.86 0.98
C ALA A 70 -8.43 6.01 0.53
N LYS A 71 -9.01 5.93 -0.66
CA LYS A 71 -10.02 6.87 -1.18
C LYS A 71 -11.42 6.26 -1.22
N GLY A 72 -11.58 5.02 -0.79
CA GLY A 72 -12.85 4.30 -0.85
C GLY A 72 -13.36 4.17 -2.28
N ALA A 73 -12.47 4.06 -3.27
CA ALA A 73 -12.82 3.97 -4.68
C ALA A 73 -13.13 2.53 -5.11
N LEU A 74 -13.99 2.38 -6.11
CA LEU A 74 -14.09 1.16 -6.90
C LEU A 74 -13.00 1.18 -7.95
N VAL A 75 -12.31 0.07 -8.14
CA VAL A 75 -11.28 -0.06 -9.17
C VAL A 75 -11.94 0.03 -10.55
N GLU A 76 -11.48 0.96 -11.39
CA GLU A 76 -11.90 1.10 -12.78
C GLU A 76 -10.96 0.33 -13.70
N GLY A 77 -9.65 0.44 -13.48
CA GLY A 77 -8.64 -0.30 -14.22
C GLY A 77 -7.24 0.26 -14.01
N VAL A 78 -6.26 -0.36 -14.68
CA VAL A 78 -4.84 -0.03 -14.51
C VAL A 78 -4.11 0.11 -15.84
N LEU A 79 -3.11 1.00 -15.89
CA LEU A 79 -2.11 1.10 -16.95
C LEU A 79 -0.78 0.55 -16.44
N LEU A 80 -0.07 -0.22 -17.26
CA LEU A 80 1.22 -0.80 -16.92
C LEU A 80 2.33 -0.25 -17.84
N ASN A 81 3.39 0.33 -17.26
CA ASN A 81 4.63 0.61 -17.97
C ASN A 81 5.65 -0.47 -17.60
N TYR A 82 6.14 -1.20 -18.61
CA TYR A 82 6.90 -2.42 -18.39
C TYR A 82 8.20 -2.45 -19.19
N PRO A 83 9.36 -2.65 -18.55
CA PRO A 83 10.62 -2.92 -19.23
C PRO A 83 10.72 -4.41 -19.56
N LEU A 84 10.78 -4.74 -20.86
CA LEU A 84 11.03 -6.11 -21.32
C LEU A 84 12.33 -6.66 -20.76
N GLY A 85 12.28 -7.86 -20.19
CA GLY A 85 13.40 -8.57 -19.59
C GLY A 85 13.75 -9.85 -20.36
N ASP A 86 14.29 -10.84 -19.64
CA ASP A 86 14.41 -12.18 -20.20
C ASP A 86 13.06 -12.89 -20.24
N SER A 87 12.93 -13.83 -21.19
CA SER A 87 11.65 -14.47 -21.48
C SER A 87 11.05 -15.23 -20.28
N ALA A 88 11.88 -15.84 -19.43
CA ALA A 88 11.39 -16.61 -18.28
C ALA A 88 10.84 -15.67 -17.21
N TRP A 89 11.53 -14.56 -16.97
CA TRP A 89 11.11 -13.53 -16.02
C TRP A 89 9.80 -12.87 -16.48
N ASP A 90 9.72 -12.50 -17.78
CA ASP A 90 8.54 -11.86 -18.38
C ASP A 90 7.29 -12.77 -18.28
N HIS A 91 7.42 -14.07 -18.57
CA HIS A 91 6.30 -15.02 -18.43
C HIS A 91 5.84 -15.13 -16.97
N ALA A 92 6.77 -15.29 -16.02
CA ALA A 92 6.41 -15.41 -14.61
C ALA A 92 5.76 -14.11 -14.06
N PHE A 93 6.22 -12.94 -14.52
CA PHE A 93 5.59 -11.66 -14.18
C PHE A 93 4.16 -11.58 -14.72
N LEU A 94 3.95 -11.96 -16.00
CA LEU A 94 2.63 -11.97 -16.62
C LEU A 94 1.65 -12.91 -15.91
N ASP A 95 2.11 -14.09 -15.48
CA ASP A 95 1.28 -15.03 -14.70
C ASP A 95 0.85 -14.40 -13.38
N GLY A 96 1.78 -13.75 -12.68
CA GLY A 96 1.50 -13.01 -11.45
C GLY A 96 0.55 -11.83 -11.66
N LEU A 97 0.77 -11.05 -12.71
CA LEU A 97 -0.09 -9.93 -13.08
C LEU A 97 -1.53 -10.38 -13.35
N GLY A 98 -1.70 -11.41 -14.18
CA GLY A 98 -3.03 -11.98 -14.47
C GLY A 98 -3.73 -12.50 -13.21
N SER A 99 -2.98 -13.12 -12.30
CA SER A 99 -3.49 -13.60 -11.01
C SER A 99 -3.93 -12.43 -10.13
N ALA A 100 -3.13 -11.38 -9.99
CA ALA A 100 -3.46 -10.20 -9.20
C ALA A 100 -4.68 -9.45 -9.76
N LEU A 101 -4.71 -9.19 -11.07
CA LEU A 101 -5.84 -8.53 -11.73
C LEU A 101 -7.15 -9.30 -11.53
N THR A 102 -7.10 -10.62 -11.65
CA THR A 102 -8.27 -11.47 -11.41
C THR A 102 -8.73 -11.43 -9.95
N HIS A 103 -7.79 -11.55 -9.01
CA HIS A 103 -8.07 -11.56 -7.58
C HIS A 103 -8.71 -10.25 -7.09
N PHE A 104 -8.18 -9.12 -7.54
CA PHE A 104 -8.67 -7.80 -7.14
C PHE A 104 -9.80 -7.26 -8.03
N HIS A 105 -10.30 -8.06 -8.98
CA HIS A 105 -11.29 -7.64 -9.97
C HIS A 105 -10.89 -6.35 -10.71
N ALA A 106 -9.59 -6.20 -10.97
CA ALA A 106 -9.04 -5.10 -11.75
C ALA A 106 -8.92 -5.47 -13.22
N SER A 107 -9.02 -4.46 -14.10
CA SER A 107 -8.91 -4.64 -15.55
C SER A 107 -7.72 -3.87 -16.10
N LEU A 108 -6.97 -4.48 -17.00
CA LEU A 108 -5.92 -3.76 -17.74
C LEU A 108 -6.58 -2.83 -18.79
N ILE A 109 -6.21 -1.55 -18.74
CA ILE A 109 -6.67 -0.52 -19.67
C ILE A 109 -5.71 -0.40 -20.85
N GLY A 110 -4.39 -0.48 -20.57
CA GLY A 110 -3.33 -0.32 -21.55
C GLY A 110 -1.98 -0.20 -20.85
N GLY A 111 -1.02 0.42 -21.52
CA GLY A 111 0.31 0.65 -20.98
C GLY A 111 1.34 0.91 -22.07
N ASP A 112 2.60 0.81 -21.67
CA ASP A 112 3.74 0.97 -22.56
C ASP A 112 4.80 -0.11 -22.27
N THR A 113 5.54 -0.52 -23.31
CA THR A 113 6.67 -1.43 -23.19
C THR A 113 7.94 -0.76 -23.69
N VAL A 114 8.99 -0.83 -22.85
CA VAL A 114 10.27 -0.18 -23.13
C VAL A 114 11.43 -1.17 -23.00
N THR A 115 12.60 -0.79 -23.44
CA THR A 115 13.85 -1.46 -23.11
C THR A 115 14.58 -0.65 -22.06
N LEU A 116 14.96 -1.29 -20.95
CA LEU A 116 15.69 -0.65 -19.85
C LEU A 116 17.07 -1.27 -19.68
N ARG A 117 18.07 -0.42 -19.43
CA ARG A 117 19.40 -0.84 -18.98
C ARG A 117 19.58 -0.49 -17.51
N GLY A 118 19.87 -1.46 -16.68
CA GLY A 118 20.03 -1.28 -15.23
C GLY A 118 18.92 -1.97 -14.42
N PRO A 119 18.73 -1.58 -13.15
CA PRO A 119 17.68 -2.17 -12.29
C PRO A 119 16.28 -2.02 -12.91
N ARG A 120 15.46 -3.03 -12.75
CA ARG A 120 14.06 -2.99 -13.24
C ARG A 120 13.28 -1.90 -12.52
N SER A 121 12.54 -1.13 -13.30
CA SER A 121 11.63 -0.10 -12.83
C SER A 121 10.26 -0.37 -13.45
N LEU A 122 9.30 -0.71 -12.62
CA LEU A 122 7.95 -1.15 -12.98
C LEU A 122 6.96 -0.10 -12.49
N THR A 123 6.21 0.50 -13.38
CA THR A 123 5.23 1.54 -13.02
C THR A 123 3.82 1.09 -13.37
N LEU A 124 2.91 1.27 -12.43
CA LEU A 124 1.50 1.06 -12.66
C LEU A 124 0.73 2.33 -12.28
N THR A 125 -0.24 2.70 -13.09
CA THR A 125 -1.19 3.78 -12.79
C THR A 125 -2.57 3.17 -12.63
N ALA A 126 -3.21 3.41 -11.47
CA ALA A 126 -4.53 2.89 -11.17
C ALA A 126 -5.59 4.00 -11.20
N PHE A 127 -6.75 3.65 -11.72
CA PHE A 127 -7.93 4.52 -11.81
C PHE A 127 -9.04 3.94 -10.95
N GLY A 128 -9.66 4.79 -10.16
CA GLY A 128 -10.82 4.46 -9.34
C GLY A 128 -11.97 5.42 -9.58
N ARG A 129 -13.20 4.97 -9.29
CA ARG A 129 -14.44 5.75 -9.45
C ARG A 129 -15.35 5.60 -8.23
N ASP A 130 -16.43 6.35 -8.23
CA ASP A 130 -17.48 6.31 -7.19
C ASP A 130 -16.91 6.42 -5.76
N ALA A 131 -15.86 7.23 -5.60
CA ALA A 131 -15.12 7.37 -4.35
C ALA A 131 -15.74 8.43 -3.45
N ALA A 132 -15.78 8.16 -2.13
CA ALA A 132 -15.98 9.19 -1.11
C ALA A 132 -14.75 10.12 -1.04
N ALA A 133 -13.59 9.62 -1.42
CA ALA A 133 -12.31 10.31 -1.55
C ALA A 133 -11.92 11.15 -0.31
N PRO A 134 -11.95 10.61 0.92
CA PRO A 134 -11.51 11.36 2.09
C PRO A 134 -10.07 11.83 1.89
N ALA A 135 -9.84 13.12 2.16
CA ALA A 135 -8.52 13.71 2.02
C ALA A 135 -7.61 13.31 3.20
N ARG A 136 -6.29 13.42 3.01
CA ARG A 136 -5.32 13.20 4.08
C ARG A 136 -5.35 14.32 5.13
N ASP A 137 -5.74 15.51 4.73
CA ASP A 137 -5.75 16.76 5.52
C ASP A 137 -7.10 17.04 6.20
N GLY A 138 -8.00 16.06 6.23
CA GLY A 138 -9.35 16.22 6.77
C GLY A 138 -9.49 15.96 8.27
N ALA A 139 -8.45 15.48 8.99
CA ALA A 139 -8.53 15.16 10.41
C ALA A 139 -8.88 16.39 11.26
N ARG A 140 -9.55 16.17 12.40
CA ARG A 140 -10.00 17.23 13.32
C ARG A 140 -9.53 16.93 14.74
N ALA A 141 -9.34 17.99 15.51
CA ALA A 141 -9.03 17.83 16.94
C ALA A 141 -10.16 17.07 17.66
N GLY A 142 -9.81 16.05 18.42
CA GLY A 142 -10.73 15.11 19.08
C GLY A 142 -11.02 13.83 18.31
N ASP A 143 -10.61 13.72 17.04
CA ASP A 143 -10.70 12.46 16.31
C ASP A 143 -9.79 11.39 16.90
N GLY A 144 -10.24 10.13 16.86
CA GLY A 144 -9.40 8.98 17.10
C GLY A 144 -8.56 8.65 15.86
N LEU A 145 -7.29 8.28 16.06
CA LEU A 145 -6.45 7.69 15.02
C LEU A 145 -6.62 6.17 15.07
N TRP A 146 -6.97 5.58 13.94
CA TRP A 146 -7.30 4.16 13.81
C TRP A 146 -6.55 3.53 12.65
N VAL A 147 -6.28 2.21 12.76
CA VAL A 147 -5.67 1.44 11.68
C VAL A 147 -6.41 0.11 11.49
N THR A 148 -6.57 -0.33 10.24
CA THR A 148 -7.06 -1.68 9.91
C THR A 148 -5.97 -2.73 10.13
N GLY A 149 -6.34 -4.01 10.21
CA GLY A 149 -5.44 -5.16 10.21
C GLY A 149 -4.32 -5.10 11.23
N THR A 150 -3.09 -5.44 10.81
CA THR A 150 -1.87 -5.52 11.64
C THR A 150 -0.71 -4.76 11.01
N ILE A 151 0.23 -4.34 11.84
CA ILE A 151 1.37 -3.48 11.47
C ILE A 151 2.67 -4.22 11.72
N GLY A 152 3.61 -4.11 10.75
CA GLY A 152 4.99 -4.59 10.85
C GLY A 152 5.24 -5.99 10.30
N ASP A 153 4.21 -6.68 9.81
CA ASP A 153 4.36 -8.01 9.23
C ASP A 153 5.27 -7.99 8.00
N ALA A 154 5.12 -6.99 7.14
CA ALA A 154 5.95 -6.82 5.95
C ALA A 154 7.41 -6.53 6.28
N GLY A 155 7.70 -5.76 7.33
CA GLY A 155 9.07 -5.50 7.78
C GLY A 155 9.80 -6.76 8.25
N LEU A 156 9.13 -7.61 9.03
CA LEU A 156 9.65 -8.94 9.40
C LEU A 156 9.78 -9.85 8.16
N GLY A 157 8.82 -9.77 7.25
CA GLY A 157 8.81 -10.49 5.99
C GLY A 157 9.98 -10.15 5.08
N LEU A 158 10.33 -8.86 4.98
CA LEU A 158 11.51 -8.40 4.25
C LEU A 158 12.80 -9.00 4.84
N ALA A 159 12.96 -9.00 6.17
CA ALA A 159 14.11 -9.61 6.81
C ALA A 159 14.22 -11.12 6.52
N ILE A 160 13.09 -11.83 6.47
CA ILE A 160 13.04 -13.24 6.06
C ILE A 160 13.40 -13.39 4.58
N ALA A 161 12.87 -12.54 3.70
CA ALA A 161 13.17 -12.57 2.27
C ALA A 161 14.65 -12.27 1.96
N GLN A 162 15.33 -11.48 2.79
CA GLN A 162 16.76 -11.18 2.70
C GLN A 162 17.67 -12.33 3.14
N GLY A 163 17.14 -13.51 3.42
CA GLY A 163 17.89 -14.72 3.79
C GLY A 163 17.68 -15.15 5.24
N GLY A 164 16.80 -14.51 5.97
CA GLY A 164 16.36 -14.96 7.29
C GLY A 164 15.49 -16.20 7.23
N HIS A 165 15.34 -16.89 8.36
CA HIS A 165 14.38 -17.97 8.55
C HIS A 165 13.19 -17.46 9.35
N GLY A 166 11.97 -17.79 8.96
CA GLY A 166 10.78 -17.35 9.67
C GLY A 166 9.47 -17.83 9.04
N PRO A 167 8.32 -17.43 9.60
CA PRO A 167 7.02 -17.79 9.10
C PRO A 167 6.80 -17.35 7.65
N ILE A 168 6.23 -18.24 6.84
CA ILE A 168 5.89 -17.95 5.44
C ILE A 168 4.88 -16.79 5.36
N ALA A 169 3.91 -16.73 6.27
CA ALA A 169 2.90 -15.68 6.29
C ALA A 169 3.51 -14.27 6.39
N LEU A 170 4.56 -14.08 7.20
CA LEU A 170 5.26 -12.79 7.27
C LEU A 170 5.98 -12.46 5.96
N ARG A 171 6.68 -13.42 5.35
CA ARG A 171 7.31 -13.22 4.04
C ARG A 171 6.28 -12.88 2.95
N ASP A 172 5.13 -13.53 3.00
CA ASP A 172 4.05 -13.29 2.04
C ASP A 172 3.40 -11.92 2.27
N ALA A 173 3.33 -11.41 3.50
CA ALA A 173 2.91 -10.04 3.79
C ALA A 173 3.80 -9.00 3.09
N TYR A 174 5.13 -9.20 3.06
CA TYR A 174 6.05 -8.36 2.30
C TYR A 174 5.88 -8.49 0.79
N ARG A 175 5.72 -9.72 0.27
CA ARG A 175 5.69 -9.99 -1.17
C ARG A 175 4.35 -9.77 -1.81
N ARG A 176 3.27 -10.07 -1.08
CA ARG A 176 1.89 -10.07 -1.57
C ARG A 176 0.97 -9.31 -0.63
N PRO A 177 1.16 -8.00 -0.47
CA PRO A 177 0.26 -7.21 0.36
C PRO A 177 -1.19 -7.31 -0.12
N CYS A 178 -2.14 -7.07 0.79
CA CYS A 178 -3.56 -7.15 0.51
C CYS A 178 -4.23 -5.79 0.75
N PRO A 179 -4.49 -4.99 -0.30
CA PRO A 179 -5.11 -3.69 -0.17
C PRO A 179 -6.53 -3.81 0.39
N ARG A 180 -6.90 -2.93 1.30
CA ARG A 180 -8.16 -2.92 2.05
C ARG A 180 -9.32 -2.28 1.28
N LEU A 181 -9.58 -2.76 0.05
CA LEU A 181 -10.58 -2.17 -0.87
C LEU A 181 -11.99 -2.15 -0.28
N THR A 182 -12.42 -3.26 0.32
CA THR A 182 -13.76 -3.38 0.94
C THR A 182 -13.87 -2.48 2.16
N GLU A 183 -12.86 -2.48 3.01
CA GLU A 183 -12.79 -1.65 4.22
C GLU A 183 -12.76 -0.18 3.85
N GLY A 184 -11.98 0.20 2.84
CA GLY A 184 -11.91 1.57 2.33
C GLY A 184 -13.26 2.09 1.84
N ARG A 185 -14.02 1.25 1.12
CA ARG A 185 -15.39 1.57 0.69
C ARG A 185 -16.34 1.84 1.86
N ALA A 186 -16.24 1.04 2.90
CA ALA A 186 -17.09 1.18 4.09
C ALA A 186 -16.66 2.39 4.95
N LEU A 187 -15.37 2.66 5.08
CA LEU A 187 -14.80 3.75 5.87
C LEU A 187 -14.97 5.13 5.22
N GLY A 188 -14.78 5.22 3.90
CA GLY A 188 -14.76 6.48 3.16
C GLY A 188 -15.88 7.47 3.51
N PRO A 189 -17.14 7.04 3.65
CA PRO A 189 -18.27 7.94 3.99
C PRO A 189 -18.28 8.46 5.42
N VAL A 190 -17.55 7.83 6.36
CA VAL A 190 -17.69 8.08 7.81
C VAL A 190 -16.43 8.66 8.47
N VAL A 191 -15.30 8.65 7.78
CA VAL A 191 -14.01 9.17 8.27
C VAL A 191 -13.82 10.64 7.89
N HIS A 192 -13.07 11.38 8.69
CA HIS A 192 -12.66 12.74 8.34
C HIS A 192 -11.43 12.76 7.44
N ALA A 193 -10.45 11.87 7.68
CA ALA A 193 -9.26 11.71 6.85
C ALA A 193 -8.90 10.24 6.71
N MET A 194 -8.29 9.86 5.58
CA MET A 194 -7.81 8.49 5.35
C MET A 194 -6.62 8.48 4.40
N MET A 195 -5.67 7.61 4.68
CA MET A 195 -4.54 7.22 3.84
C MET A 195 -4.19 5.75 4.13
N ASP A 196 -3.34 5.15 3.36
CA ASP A 196 -2.74 3.86 3.68
C ASP A 196 -1.41 4.01 4.45
N VAL A 197 -0.91 2.92 5.00
CA VAL A 197 0.39 2.82 5.69
C VAL A 197 1.39 2.18 4.72
N SER A 198 2.12 3.01 4.00
CA SER A 198 3.16 2.58 3.04
C SER A 198 4.57 2.74 3.59
N ASP A 199 4.87 3.84 4.26
CA ASP A 199 6.21 4.16 4.76
C ASP A 199 6.39 3.83 6.25
N GLY A 200 5.32 3.53 6.94
CA GLY A 200 5.28 3.14 8.35
C GLY A 200 4.28 3.97 9.16
N LEU A 201 3.69 3.33 10.18
CA LEU A 201 2.61 3.91 10.96
C LEU A 201 2.97 5.28 11.56
N LEU A 202 4.18 5.46 12.12
CA LEU A 202 4.55 6.72 12.77
C LEU A 202 4.73 7.86 11.76
N ILE A 203 5.41 7.62 10.65
CA ILE A 203 5.65 8.66 9.64
C ILE A 203 4.34 9.06 8.96
N ASP A 204 3.46 8.09 8.67
CA ASP A 204 2.19 8.35 7.99
C ASP A 204 1.17 9.02 8.91
N ALA A 205 1.13 8.67 10.21
CA ALA A 205 0.38 9.42 11.22
C ALA A 205 0.88 10.86 11.35
N GLY A 206 2.18 11.07 11.36
CA GLY A 206 2.79 12.40 11.37
C GLY A 206 2.46 13.23 10.12
N ARG A 207 2.42 12.58 8.94
CA ARG A 207 2.01 13.22 7.67
C ARG A 207 0.55 13.63 7.68
N MET A 208 -0.35 12.78 8.16
CA MET A 208 -1.78 13.09 8.30
C MET A 208 -2.00 14.26 9.25
N ALA A 209 -1.34 14.24 10.41
CA ALA A 209 -1.43 15.31 11.39
C ALA A 209 -0.91 16.64 10.83
N ARG A 210 0.27 16.64 10.22
CA ARG A 210 0.87 17.84 9.60
C ARG A 210 -0.03 18.41 8.50
N ALA A 211 -0.57 17.55 7.62
CA ALA A 211 -1.47 17.99 6.56
C ALA A 211 -2.74 18.63 7.12
N SER A 212 -3.23 18.13 8.26
CA SER A 212 -4.44 18.64 8.94
C SER A 212 -4.17 19.83 9.88
N GLY A 213 -2.91 20.25 10.06
CA GLY A 213 -2.54 21.32 11.01
C GLY A 213 -2.77 20.96 12.48
N LEU A 214 -2.53 19.70 12.85
CA LEU A 214 -2.82 19.13 14.17
C LEU A 214 -1.59 18.43 14.76
N ALA A 215 -1.63 18.27 16.10
CA ALA A 215 -0.80 17.30 16.80
C ALA A 215 -1.45 15.92 16.77
N VAL A 216 -0.61 14.85 16.74
CA VAL A 216 -1.06 13.46 16.87
C VAL A 216 -0.30 12.76 18.01
N THR A 217 -1.03 12.00 18.81
CA THR A 217 -0.45 11.06 19.79
C THR A 217 -0.66 9.65 19.29
N VAL A 218 0.41 8.86 19.21
CA VAL A 218 0.36 7.42 18.90
C VAL A 218 0.68 6.63 20.16
N ALA A 219 -0.19 5.70 20.53
CA ALA A 219 -0.05 4.80 21.66
C ALA A 219 0.61 3.49 21.19
N LEU A 220 1.90 3.33 21.44
CA LEU A 220 2.70 2.22 20.91
C LEU A 220 2.21 0.86 21.42
N ASP A 221 1.78 0.79 22.68
CA ASP A 221 1.23 -0.41 23.31
C ASP A 221 -0.06 -0.91 22.66
N THR A 222 -0.78 -0.06 21.92
CA THR A 222 -2.01 -0.43 21.18
C THR A 222 -1.77 -0.80 19.72
N VAL A 223 -0.55 -0.65 19.19
CA VAL A 223 -0.24 -1.01 17.80
C VAL A 223 -0.53 -2.50 17.58
N PRO A 224 -1.43 -2.86 16.63
CA PRO A 224 -1.84 -4.24 16.43
C PRO A 224 -0.72 -5.02 15.72
N LEU A 225 -0.30 -6.12 16.33
CA LEU A 225 0.65 -7.10 15.76
C LEU A 225 -0.10 -8.39 15.45
N SER A 226 0.23 -9.06 14.34
CA SER A 226 -0.28 -10.38 14.02
C SER A 226 0.18 -11.43 15.05
N GLU A 227 -0.44 -12.61 15.05
CA GLU A 227 -0.01 -13.72 15.90
C GLU A 227 1.41 -14.17 15.50
N GLU A 228 1.69 -14.24 14.21
CA GLU A 228 2.99 -14.58 13.65
C GLU A 228 4.07 -13.56 14.03
N ALA A 229 3.77 -12.25 13.94
CA ALA A 229 4.71 -11.21 14.34
C ALA A 229 5.00 -11.28 15.84
N ARG A 230 3.97 -11.49 16.66
CA ARG A 230 4.16 -11.65 18.12
C ARG A 230 5.00 -12.86 18.48
N ALA A 231 4.75 -13.99 17.84
CA ALA A 231 5.47 -15.23 18.09
C ALA A 231 6.94 -15.16 17.61
N PHE A 232 7.18 -14.50 16.48
CA PHE A 232 8.49 -14.44 15.83
C PHE A 232 9.33 -13.23 16.30
N GLY A 233 8.73 -12.03 16.32
CA GLY A 233 9.40 -10.76 16.60
C GLY A 233 9.29 -10.28 18.04
N GLY A 234 8.37 -10.87 18.83
CA GLY A 234 8.08 -10.45 20.20
C GLY A 234 6.98 -9.40 20.31
N THR A 235 6.74 -8.93 21.54
CA THR A 235 5.65 -7.99 21.88
C THR A 235 6.11 -6.83 22.74
N ASP A 236 7.39 -6.75 23.01
CA ASP A 236 7.97 -5.68 23.82
C ASP A 236 7.98 -4.33 23.07
N ARG A 237 8.41 -3.29 23.76
CA ARG A 237 8.51 -1.94 23.19
C ARG A 237 9.36 -1.90 21.92
N ALA A 238 10.47 -2.64 21.89
CA ALA A 238 11.38 -2.64 20.73
C ALA A 238 10.73 -3.28 19.52
N ALA A 239 10.03 -4.41 19.68
CA ALA A 239 9.29 -5.09 18.62
C ALA A 239 8.17 -4.21 18.06
N ARG A 240 7.37 -3.56 18.92
CA ARG A 240 6.31 -2.64 18.49
C ARG A 240 6.85 -1.41 17.78
N LEU A 241 7.98 -0.88 18.25
CA LEU A 241 8.63 0.26 17.61
C LEU A 241 9.16 -0.11 16.21
N ALA A 242 9.78 -1.30 16.09
CA ALA A 242 10.21 -1.83 14.80
C ALA A 242 9.03 -1.99 13.85
N ALA A 243 7.92 -2.57 14.30
CA ALA A 243 6.69 -2.67 13.52
C ALA A 243 6.16 -1.31 13.07
N ALA A 244 6.02 -0.36 13.98
CA ALA A 244 5.46 0.98 13.68
C ALA A 244 6.32 1.83 12.73
N THR A 245 7.58 1.43 12.47
CA THR A 245 8.52 2.14 11.58
C THR A 245 8.92 1.36 10.34
N ALA A 246 8.39 0.15 10.12
CA ALA A 246 8.83 -0.73 9.04
C ALA A 246 8.32 -0.30 7.65
N GLY A 247 7.03 0.00 7.53
CA GLY A 247 6.36 0.26 6.26
C GLY A 247 5.97 -1.01 5.49
N ASP A 248 5.48 -0.82 4.27
CA ASP A 248 4.97 -1.86 3.36
C ASP A 248 3.73 -2.62 3.89
N ASP A 249 3.01 -2.07 4.89
CA ASP A 249 1.87 -2.75 5.51
C ASP A 249 0.58 -2.64 4.68
N TYR A 250 0.39 -1.53 3.97
CA TYR A 250 -0.78 -1.27 3.12
C TYR A 250 -2.13 -1.44 3.84
N GLU A 251 -2.14 -1.17 5.14
CA GLU A 251 -3.34 -1.03 5.97
C GLU A 251 -3.88 0.39 5.87
N LEU A 252 -5.17 0.59 6.18
CA LEU A 252 -5.76 1.92 6.17
C LEU A 252 -5.57 2.61 7.52
N LEU A 253 -4.98 3.80 7.48
CA LEU A 253 -4.83 4.73 8.59
C LEU A 253 -5.86 5.84 8.44
N PHE A 254 -6.68 6.10 9.48
CA PHE A 254 -7.78 7.05 9.34
C PHE A 254 -8.11 7.81 10.63
N ALA A 255 -8.65 9.00 10.45
CA ALA A 255 -9.19 9.83 11.52
C ALA A 255 -10.71 9.64 11.62
N LEU A 256 -11.18 9.10 12.74
CA LEU A 256 -12.60 8.82 12.97
C LEU A 256 -13.17 9.76 14.02
N PRO A 257 -14.31 10.45 13.75
CA PRO A 257 -15.01 11.27 14.73
C PRO A 257 -15.46 10.48 15.96
N ALA A 258 -15.46 11.13 17.11
CA ALA A 258 -16.02 10.54 18.33
C ALA A 258 -17.49 10.17 18.14
N GLY A 259 -17.90 9.01 18.67
CA GLY A 259 -19.29 8.54 18.64
C GLY A 259 -19.72 7.86 17.35
N ILE A 260 -18.87 7.78 16.34
CA ILE A 260 -19.15 7.00 15.12
C ILE A 260 -18.83 5.52 15.38
N THR A 261 -19.78 4.65 15.04
CA THR A 261 -19.56 3.20 15.06
C THR A 261 -18.73 2.78 13.86
N LEU A 262 -17.67 2.02 14.10
CA LEU A 262 -16.82 1.48 13.05
C LEU A 262 -17.59 0.52 12.14
N PRO A 263 -17.59 0.72 10.82
CA PRO A 263 -18.21 -0.22 9.89
C PRO A 263 -17.36 -1.45 9.61
N VAL A 264 -16.07 -1.44 10.02
CA VAL A 264 -15.10 -2.52 9.79
C VAL A 264 -14.27 -2.76 11.06
N ALA A 265 -13.59 -3.89 11.14
CA ALA A 265 -12.62 -4.15 12.19
C ALA A 265 -11.41 -3.21 12.05
N ALA A 266 -11.09 -2.49 13.12
CA ALA A 266 -9.91 -1.63 13.19
C ALA A 266 -9.49 -1.41 14.65
N THR A 267 -8.24 -1.01 14.85
CA THR A 267 -7.65 -0.76 16.16
C THR A 267 -7.40 0.73 16.35
N ARG A 268 -7.84 1.28 17.48
CA ARG A 268 -7.47 2.66 17.85
C ARG A 268 -6.03 2.68 18.32
N VAL A 269 -5.20 3.47 17.60
CA VAL A 269 -3.75 3.57 17.88
C VAL A 269 -3.35 4.97 18.37
N GLY A 270 -4.32 5.90 18.50
CA GLY A 270 -3.99 7.24 18.94
C GLY A 270 -5.16 8.22 18.86
N SER A 271 -4.81 9.51 18.81
CA SER A 271 -5.79 10.61 18.69
C SER A 271 -5.14 11.89 18.18
N PHE A 272 -5.98 12.77 17.61
CA PHE A 272 -5.61 14.10 17.15
C PHE A 272 -6.02 15.18 18.15
N ALA A 273 -5.16 16.21 18.31
CA ALA A 273 -5.42 17.37 19.16
C ALA A 273 -4.98 18.65 18.47
N ALA A 274 -5.43 19.81 19.00
CA ALA A 274 -4.89 21.11 18.60
C ALA A 274 -3.40 21.18 18.90
N GLY A 275 -2.61 21.76 18.00
CA GLY A 275 -1.15 21.86 18.10
C GLY A 275 -0.48 21.26 16.88
N ASP A 276 0.78 20.89 17.03
CA ASP A 276 1.63 20.33 15.98
C ASP A 276 2.51 19.20 16.50
N GLY A 277 3.03 18.39 15.56
CA GLY A 277 3.99 17.32 15.85
C GLY A 277 3.35 15.99 16.24
N LEU A 278 4.22 15.01 16.48
CA LEU A 278 3.87 13.65 16.90
C LEU A 278 4.42 13.39 18.29
N THR A 279 3.57 12.88 19.17
CA THR A 279 3.93 12.35 20.49
C THR A 279 3.76 10.85 20.49
N LEU A 280 4.74 10.13 20.98
CA LEU A 280 4.68 8.68 21.17
C LEU A 280 4.48 8.35 22.64
N THR A 281 3.51 7.49 22.96
CA THR A 281 3.29 6.98 24.31
C THR A 281 3.39 5.47 24.36
N ASP A 282 3.70 4.93 25.53
CA ASP A 282 3.69 3.50 25.81
C ASP A 282 3.12 3.29 27.22
N ALA A 283 2.04 2.52 27.34
CA ALA A 283 1.26 2.37 28.58
C ALA A 283 0.86 3.71 29.22
N GLY A 284 0.55 4.72 28.39
CA GLY A 284 0.14 6.06 28.83
C GLY A 284 1.27 7.02 29.18
N GLU A 285 2.51 6.57 29.21
CA GLU A 285 3.68 7.42 29.47
C GLU A 285 4.31 7.90 28.14
N SER A 286 4.71 9.18 28.09
CA SER A 286 5.41 9.72 26.91
C SER A 286 6.83 9.11 26.83
N ILE A 287 7.18 8.65 25.62
CA ILE A 287 8.49 8.08 25.34
C ILE A 287 9.18 8.84 24.20
N PRO A 288 10.53 8.82 24.12
CA PRO A 288 11.24 9.47 23.02
C PRO A 288 10.88 8.89 21.67
N LEU A 289 10.76 9.76 20.67
CA LEU A 289 10.62 9.35 19.28
C LEU A 289 11.90 8.68 18.79
N PRO A 290 11.80 7.63 17.96
CA PRO A 290 12.96 7.02 17.33
C PRO A 290 13.62 7.99 16.34
N PRO A 291 14.92 7.81 16.02
CA PRO A 291 15.63 8.66 15.06
C PRO A 291 15.01 8.65 13.65
N ARG A 292 14.30 7.57 13.31
CA ARG A 292 13.57 7.42 12.05
C ARG A 292 12.15 6.96 12.35
N TRP A 293 11.17 7.58 11.71
CA TRP A 293 9.75 7.27 11.91
C TRP A 293 9.19 6.28 10.87
N GLY A 294 9.96 6.02 9.82
CA GLY A 294 9.59 5.18 8.71
C GLY A 294 10.61 5.26 7.57
N TYR A 295 10.19 4.80 6.40
CA TYR A 295 10.99 4.88 5.19
C TYR A 295 10.89 6.28 4.56
N GLU A 296 12.00 6.76 4.03
CA GLU A 296 12.07 8.02 3.27
C GLU A 296 13.02 7.84 2.09
N HIS A 297 12.54 8.15 0.89
CA HIS A 297 13.42 8.21 -0.28
C HIS A 297 14.49 9.27 -0.10
N ARG A 298 15.74 8.90 -0.35
CA ARG A 298 16.88 9.81 -0.32
C ARG A 298 17.56 9.81 -1.67
N ALA A 299 18.13 10.95 -2.07
CA ALA A 299 18.97 11.00 -3.24
C ALA A 299 20.13 9.98 -3.09
N ALA A 300 20.40 9.22 -4.15
CA ALA A 300 21.60 8.40 -4.21
C ALA A 300 22.82 9.35 -4.15
N ASN A 301 23.72 9.12 -3.17
CA ASN A 301 24.97 9.86 -3.06
C ASN A 301 25.98 9.38 -4.11
#